data_d3829b962ed321dd7b89cc1fc2621430
#
_entry.id   d3829b962ed321dd7b89cc1fc2621430
#
_cell.length_a   1.000
_cell.length_b   1.000
_cell.length_c   1.000
_cell.angle_alpha   90.00
_cell.angle_beta   90.00
_cell.angle_gamma   90.00
#
_symmetry.space_group_name_H-M   'P 1'
#
loop_
_entity.id
_entity.type
_entity.pdbx_description
1 polymer ?
#
loop_
_entity_poly.entity_id
_entity_poly.type
_entity_poly.pdbx_seq_one_letter_code
_entity_poly.pdbx_strand_id
1 'polypeptide(L)'
;MYYSPWDCEAYAKNPKYTRPLIQCEYNHTMGNSGGNLKEYWDLIRKYPKFQGGYDWDFVDQGLHRHPDFKANRTVADYDAIAAKYEPGTGNMAPEYTYGGDYNKIDASDNNFNCNGIIGPDRQLNPHAYELAYQYQNIWAEPVDLKAGKISVYNENFFRDLSNYKLVWTLLQDGKAVQNGEVADLNVAPQQRVTLTLPYQVPATGEVMLNVDFQLKDAEPLMTKGQTVAYRQLAVREQTAPAACCAM
;
A
#
# COMPACT_ATOMS: atom_id res chain seq x y z
N MET A 1 9.50 16.47 12.89
CA MET A 1 9.57 15.00 12.87
C MET A 1 8.31 14.46 13.52
N TYR A 2 7.61 13.54 12.88
CA TYR A 2 6.37 12.91 13.38
C TYR A 2 5.25 13.86 13.77
N TYR A 3 5.02 14.89 12.98
CA TYR A 3 3.82 15.71 13.15
C TYR A 3 2.58 14.85 12.89
N SER A 4 1.57 15.03 13.72
CA SER A 4 0.26 14.41 13.46
C SER A 4 -0.38 14.97 12.18
N PRO A 5 -1.36 14.29 11.58
CA PRO A 5 -2.11 14.85 10.46
C PRO A 5 -2.71 16.22 10.78
N TRP A 6 -3.18 16.43 12.01
CA TRP A 6 -3.76 17.71 12.47
C TRP A 6 -2.71 18.83 12.53
N ASP A 7 -1.50 18.53 12.97
CA ASP A 7 -0.39 19.51 12.99
C ASP A 7 0.03 19.86 11.56
N CYS A 8 0.08 18.85 10.66
CA CYS A 8 0.35 19.05 9.23
C CYS A 8 -0.72 19.93 8.60
N GLU A 9 -2.00 19.70 8.91
CA GLU A 9 -3.09 20.54 8.41
C GLU A 9 -3.01 21.97 8.95
N ALA A 10 -2.72 22.13 10.26
CA ALA A 10 -2.53 23.44 10.88
C ALA A 10 -1.39 24.22 10.22
N TYR A 11 -0.26 23.55 9.92
CA TYR A 11 0.84 24.15 9.17
C TYR A 11 0.40 24.57 7.77
N ALA A 12 -0.24 23.66 7.04
CA ALA A 12 -0.65 23.91 5.65
C ALA A 12 -1.64 25.07 5.52
N LYS A 13 -2.56 25.22 6.48
CA LYS A 13 -3.54 26.31 6.54
C LYS A 13 -2.94 27.67 6.95
N ASN A 14 -1.81 27.67 7.64
CA ASN A 14 -1.26 28.89 8.16
C ASN A 14 -0.62 29.75 7.07
N PRO A 15 -1.12 30.98 6.81
CA PRO A 15 -0.59 31.85 5.75
C PRO A 15 0.81 32.41 6.05
N LYS A 16 1.25 32.36 7.31
CA LYS A 16 2.59 32.81 7.70
C LYS A 16 3.68 31.84 7.23
N TYR A 17 3.34 30.57 7.01
CA TYR A 17 4.29 29.56 6.52
C TYR A 17 4.24 29.53 4.99
N THR A 18 5.33 29.93 4.36
CA THR A 18 5.45 30.01 2.89
C THR A 18 6.22 28.85 2.28
N ARG A 19 6.93 28.08 3.09
CA ARG A 19 7.72 26.92 2.64
C ARG A 19 6.85 25.68 2.55
N PRO A 20 7.15 24.75 1.64
CA PRO A 20 6.53 23.43 1.66
C PRO A 20 6.83 22.70 2.96
N LEU A 21 5.87 21.93 3.42
CA LEU A 21 6.03 20.97 4.51
C LEU A 21 6.40 19.61 3.91
N ILE A 22 7.55 19.09 4.32
CA ILE A 22 7.98 17.72 4.07
C ILE A 22 8.42 17.16 5.40
N GLN A 23 7.83 16.07 5.85
CA GLN A 23 8.27 15.42 7.07
C GLN A 23 9.51 14.58 6.78
N CYS A 24 10.61 14.81 7.49
CA CYS A 24 11.80 13.97 7.37
C CYS A 24 11.57 12.54 7.82
N GLU A 25 10.59 12.34 8.71
CA GLU A 25 10.05 11.05 9.09
C GLU A 25 8.57 11.20 9.45
N TYR A 26 7.75 10.26 9.03
CA TYR A 26 6.34 10.16 9.41
C TYR A 26 5.91 8.70 9.48
N ASN A 27 4.72 8.41 9.98
CA ASN A 27 4.13 7.08 10.01
C ASN A 27 5.07 6.00 10.58
N HIS A 28 5.65 6.25 11.76
CA HIS A 28 6.55 5.31 12.42
C HIS A 28 5.90 3.95 12.64
N THR A 29 6.49 2.89 12.09
CA THR A 29 5.85 1.56 11.96
C THR A 29 6.34 0.51 12.95
N MET A 30 6.87 0.89 14.09
CA MET A 30 7.32 -0.04 15.12
C MET A 30 6.13 -0.77 15.79
N GLY A 31 6.13 -2.08 15.78
CA GLY A 31 5.10 -2.90 16.40
C GLY A 31 3.72 -2.68 15.76
N ASN A 32 2.70 -2.42 16.58
CA ASN A 32 1.35 -2.13 16.12
C ASN A 32 1.09 -0.61 15.99
N SER A 33 2.01 0.10 15.36
CA SER A 33 1.91 1.50 15.01
C SER A 33 1.83 1.68 13.48
N GLY A 34 1.99 2.88 12.95
CA GLY A 34 1.89 3.12 11.51
C GLY A 34 0.46 3.35 11.04
N GLY A 35 -0.41 3.89 11.88
CA GLY A 35 -1.79 4.27 11.53
C GLY A 35 -1.90 5.67 10.94
N ASN A 36 -3.12 6.01 10.49
CA ASN A 36 -3.48 7.33 9.92
C ASN A 36 -2.75 7.69 8.61
N LEU A 37 -2.25 6.72 7.88
CA LEU A 37 -1.58 6.99 6.61
C LEU A 37 -2.54 7.65 5.61
N LYS A 38 -3.79 7.19 5.58
CA LYS A 38 -4.85 7.81 4.78
C LYS A 38 -5.03 9.29 5.09
N GLU A 39 -5.08 9.67 6.36
CA GLU A 39 -5.28 11.05 6.79
C GLU A 39 -4.12 11.95 6.33
N TYR A 40 -2.88 11.47 6.38
CA TYR A 40 -1.74 12.18 5.81
C TYR A 40 -1.88 12.39 4.31
N TRP A 41 -2.25 11.33 3.57
CA TRP A 41 -2.35 11.41 2.11
C TRP A 41 -3.55 12.21 1.64
N ASP A 42 -4.66 12.19 2.35
CA ASP A 42 -5.79 13.09 2.09
C ASP A 42 -5.35 14.57 2.20
N LEU A 43 -4.51 14.89 3.19
CA LEU A 43 -3.97 16.24 3.37
C LEU A 43 -2.92 16.61 2.32
N ILE A 44 -2.05 15.67 1.94
CA ILE A 44 -1.06 15.86 0.87
C ILE A 44 -1.77 16.19 -0.45
N ARG A 45 -2.83 15.46 -0.78
CA ARG A 45 -3.65 15.70 -1.97
C ARG A 45 -4.44 17.00 -1.90
N LYS A 46 -4.84 17.43 -0.70
CA LYS A 46 -5.65 18.62 -0.48
C LYS A 46 -4.85 19.92 -0.46
N TYR A 47 -3.68 19.89 0.12
CA TYR A 47 -2.87 21.08 0.36
C TYR A 47 -1.54 21.05 -0.40
N PRO A 48 -1.38 21.85 -1.47
CA PRO A 48 -0.12 21.89 -2.23
C PRO A 48 1.13 22.21 -1.39
N LYS A 49 0.93 22.84 -0.23
CA LYS A 49 2.01 23.13 0.71
C LYS A 49 2.51 21.90 1.45
N PHE A 50 1.69 20.87 1.66
CA PHE A 50 2.11 19.62 2.27
C PHE A 50 2.49 18.63 1.16
N GLN A 51 3.77 18.40 0.97
CA GLN A 51 4.31 17.65 -0.18
C GLN A 51 4.73 16.23 0.18
N GLY A 52 4.50 15.76 1.39
CA GLY A 52 4.75 14.39 1.79
C GLY A 52 5.72 14.23 2.95
N GLY A 53 6.31 13.05 3.05
CA GLY A 53 7.26 12.68 4.07
C GLY A 53 7.97 11.37 3.71
N TYR A 54 8.88 10.95 4.57
CA TYR A 54 9.59 9.68 4.46
C TYR A 54 9.09 8.74 5.54
N ASP A 55 8.59 7.59 5.13
CA ASP A 55 8.10 6.58 6.06
C ASP A 55 9.28 6.01 6.88
N TRP A 56 9.11 5.86 8.17
CA TRP A 56 10.10 5.25 9.03
C TRP A 56 9.60 3.88 9.53
N ASP A 57 10.06 2.76 8.96
CA ASP A 57 11.14 2.75 7.99
C ASP A 57 10.78 1.74 6.86
N PHE A 58 11.66 1.52 5.88
CA PHE A 58 11.33 0.62 4.78
C PHE A 58 11.52 -0.85 5.15
N VAL A 59 12.67 -1.20 5.75
CA VAL A 59 13.02 -2.59 6.07
C VAL A 59 13.41 -2.70 7.54
N ASP A 60 12.82 -3.66 8.25
CA ASP A 60 13.30 -4.02 9.59
C ASP A 60 14.80 -4.28 9.56
N GLN A 61 15.53 -3.68 10.50
CA GLN A 61 16.99 -3.72 10.56
C GLN A 61 17.51 -4.93 11.34
N GLY A 62 16.65 -5.92 11.60
CA GLY A 62 17.01 -7.18 12.20
C GLY A 62 17.94 -7.99 11.30
N LEU A 63 18.79 -8.79 11.90
CA LEU A 63 19.73 -9.69 11.23
C LEU A 63 19.27 -11.13 11.46
N HIS A 64 19.47 -12.00 10.48
CA HIS A 64 19.28 -13.42 10.70
C HIS A 64 20.36 -13.96 11.64
N ARG A 65 19.94 -14.64 12.70
CA ARG A 65 20.86 -15.40 13.52
C ARG A 65 21.09 -16.76 12.91
N HIS A 66 22.29 -16.99 12.40
CA HIS A 66 22.63 -18.30 11.92
C HIS A 66 23.10 -19.17 13.08
N PRO A 67 22.64 -20.45 13.20
CA PRO A 67 23.02 -21.34 14.28
C PRO A 67 24.52 -21.62 14.34
N ASP A 68 25.21 -21.55 13.19
CA ASP A 68 26.65 -21.69 13.09
C ASP A 68 27.40 -20.35 13.14
N PHE A 69 26.80 -19.30 13.68
CA PHE A 69 27.48 -18.01 13.79
C PHE A 69 28.82 -18.16 14.47
N LYS A 70 29.88 -17.89 13.73
CA LYS A 70 31.25 -17.83 14.23
C LYS A 70 31.83 -16.48 13.91
N ALA A 71 32.50 -15.85 14.84
CA ALA A 71 33.27 -14.64 14.57
C ALA A 71 34.25 -14.91 13.40
N ASN A 72 34.51 -13.91 12.57
CA ASN A 72 35.44 -13.95 11.44
C ASN A 72 35.01 -14.77 10.21
N ARG A 73 33.71 -14.83 9.88
CA ARG A 73 33.27 -15.37 8.60
C ARG A 73 33.53 -14.41 7.44
N THR A 74 33.74 -14.99 6.27
CA THR A 74 33.89 -14.25 5.02
C THR A 74 32.51 -13.90 4.46
N VAL A 75 32.43 -12.94 3.51
CA VAL A 75 31.21 -12.60 2.78
C VAL A 75 30.65 -13.84 2.07
N ALA A 76 31.52 -14.66 1.46
CA ALA A 76 31.10 -15.88 0.77
C ALA A 76 30.42 -16.90 1.70
N ASP A 77 30.83 -16.97 2.99
CA ASP A 77 30.15 -17.82 3.97
C ASP A 77 28.75 -17.34 4.26
N TYR A 78 28.52 -16.01 4.33
CA TYR A 78 27.20 -15.42 4.53
C TYR A 78 26.31 -15.59 3.29
N ASP A 79 26.85 -15.45 2.08
CA ASP A 79 26.11 -15.69 0.84
C ASP A 79 25.65 -17.14 0.73
N ALA A 80 26.50 -18.11 1.10
CA ALA A 80 26.16 -19.52 1.11
C ALA A 80 25.08 -19.86 2.17
N ILE A 81 25.04 -19.11 3.27
CA ILE A 81 24.01 -19.22 4.29
C ILE A 81 22.70 -18.60 3.80
N ALA A 82 22.77 -17.40 3.26
CA ALA A 82 21.59 -16.68 2.73
C ALA A 82 20.89 -17.46 1.62
N ALA A 83 21.64 -18.16 0.76
CA ALA A 83 21.10 -19.00 -0.31
C ALA A 83 20.23 -20.17 0.17
N LYS A 84 20.28 -20.51 1.47
CA LYS A 84 19.42 -21.55 2.06
C LYS A 84 18.02 -21.03 2.44
N TYR A 85 17.81 -19.73 2.44
CA TYR A 85 16.57 -19.11 2.83
C TYR A 85 15.92 -18.46 1.61
N GLU A 86 14.65 -18.76 1.39
CA GLU A 86 13.86 -18.18 0.32
C GLU A 86 12.94 -17.07 0.89
N PRO A 87 13.20 -15.80 0.61
CA PRO A 87 12.36 -14.71 1.09
C PRO A 87 10.90 -14.89 0.65
N GLY A 88 9.97 -14.63 1.56
CA GLY A 88 8.54 -14.69 1.26
C GLY A 88 7.92 -16.09 1.25
N THR A 89 8.67 -17.16 1.45
CA THR A 89 8.16 -18.54 1.44
C THR A 89 7.74 -19.06 2.81
N GLY A 90 8.03 -18.33 3.87
CA GLY A 90 7.90 -18.81 5.26
C GLY A 90 9.04 -19.72 5.72
N ASN A 91 9.98 -20.04 4.83
CA ASN A 91 11.18 -20.80 5.16
C ASN A 91 12.27 -19.87 5.68
N MET A 92 12.04 -19.32 6.86
CA MET A 92 12.83 -18.25 7.44
C MET A 92 13.90 -18.77 8.37
N ALA A 93 14.95 -17.98 8.60
CA ALA A 93 15.85 -18.21 9.72
C ALA A 93 15.06 -18.26 11.03
N PRO A 94 15.30 -19.21 11.93
CA PRO A 94 14.47 -19.41 13.11
C PRO A 94 14.53 -18.25 14.11
N GLU A 95 15.56 -17.41 14.01
CA GLU A 95 15.77 -16.29 14.94
C GLU A 95 16.30 -15.06 14.23
N TYR A 96 15.80 -13.90 14.65
CA TYR A 96 16.39 -12.61 14.32
C TYR A 96 17.21 -12.09 15.47
N THR A 97 18.23 -11.31 15.15
CA THR A 97 19.12 -10.67 16.11
C THR A 97 19.27 -9.19 15.77
N TYR A 98 19.77 -8.44 16.70
CA TYR A 98 20.10 -7.03 16.55
C TYR A 98 21.44 -6.73 17.26
N GLY A 99 21.96 -5.51 17.15
CA GLY A 99 23.26 -5.14 17.71
C GLY A 99 23.43 -5.47 19.19
N GLY A 100 22.37 -5.32 20.00
CA GLY A 100 22.38 -5.64 21.44
C GLY A 100 22.56 -7.13 21.77
N ASP A 101 22.34 -8.04 20.82
CA ASP A 101 22.61 -9.47 21.02
C ASP A 101 24.10 -9.80 20.93
N TYR A 102 24.87 -8.95 20.25
CA TYR A 102 26.30 -9.18 20.00
C TYR A 102 27.20 -8.43 20.96
N ASN A 103 26.67 -7.42 21.67
CA ASN A 103 27.42 -6.59 22.60
C ASN A 103 26.51 -6.17 23.78
N LYS A 104 26.96 -6.53 24.98
CA LYS A 104 26.23 -6.18 26.23
C LYS A 104 26.82 -4.97 26.95
N ILE A 105 27.82 -4.34 26.38
CA ILE A 105 28.56 -3.21 26.99
C ILE A 105 28.00 -1.88 26.52
N ASP A 106 27.72 -1.77 25.22
CA ASP A 106 27.19 -0.56 24.62
C ASP A 106 25.67 -0.44 24.83
N ALA A 107 25.17 0.79 24.84
CA ALA A 107 23.75 1.07 24.91
C ALA A 107 22.99 0.46 23.72
N SER A 108 21.77 0.03 23.97
CA SER A 108 20.89 -0.55 22.98
C SER A 108 19.49 -0.01 23.12
N ASP A 109 18.85 0.31 22.01
CA ASP A 109 17.45 0.76 21.94
C ASP A 109 16.46 -0.40 21.74
N ASN A 110 16.88 -1.64 21.99
CA ASN A 110 16.07 -2.85 21.90
C ASN A 110 15.39 -3.01 20.53
N ASN A 111 14.06 -3.07 20.51
CA ASN A 111 13.25 -3.30 19.31
C ASN A 111 13.07 -2.08 18.40
N PHE A 112 13.77 -0.97 18.64
CA PHE A 112 13.73 0.20 17.75
C PHE A 112 14.35 -0.04 16.36
N ASN A 113 14.88 -1.20 16.10
CA ASN A 113 15.30 -1.68 14.80
C ASN A 113 14.20 -2.45 14.03
N CYS A 114 13.01 -2.61 14.62
CA CYS A 114 11.86 -3.29 14.02
C CYS A 114 10.78 -2.25 13.66
N ASN A 115 11.09 -1.41 12.68
CA ASN A 115 10.24 -0.29 12.24
C ASN A 115 9.84 -0.42 10.76
N GLY A 116 10.18 -1.54 10.12
CA GLY A 116 10.07 -1.71 8.68
C GLY A 116 8.64 -1.92 8.20
N ILE A 117 8.32 -1.38 7.03
CA ILE A 117 7.14 -1.73 6.24
C ILE A 117 7.23 -3.21 5.81
N ILE A 118 8.44 -3.71 5.67
CA ILE A 118 8.75 -5.11 5.37
C ILE A 118 9.75 -5.66 6.39
N GLY A 119 9.68 -6.97 6.64
CA GLY A 119 10.59 -7.67 7.50
C GLY A 119 12.02 -7.77 6.95
N PRO A 120 12.99 -8.24 7.78
CA PRO A 120 14.39 -8.34 7.37
C PRO A 120 14.61 -9.25 6.15
N ASP A 121 13.79 -10.25 5.98
CA ASP A 121 13.75 -11.20 4.85
C ASP A 121 12.79 -10.82 3.74
N ARG A 122 12.37 -9.55 3.72
CA ARG A 122 11.52 -8.95 2.69
C ARG A 122 10.07 -9.42 2.66
N GLN A 123 9.60 -10.07 3.71
CA GLN A 123 8.17 -10.33 3.86
C GLN A 123 7.41 -9.04 4.18
N LEU A 124 6.22 -8.91 3.60
CA LEU A 124 5.38 -7.73 3.82
C LEU A 124 4.78 -7.76 5.23
N ASN A 125 4.97 -6.68 5.96
CA ASN A 125 4.21 -6.43 7.18
C ASN A 125 2.79 -5.94 6.84
N PRO A 126 1.80 -6.07 7.73
CA PRO A 126 0.41 -5.71 7.42
C PRO A 126 0.22 -4.29 6.88
N HIS A 127 0.97 -3.32 7.39
CA HIS A 127 0.88 -1.93 6.96
C HIS A 127 1.48 -1.65 5.57
N ALA A 128 2.25 -2.59 5.01
CA ALA A 128 2.73 -2.49 3.62
C ALA A 128 1.57 -2.42 2.62
N TYR A 129 0.48 -3.12 2.89
CA TYR A 129 -0.72 -3.12 2.04
C TYR A 129 -1.44 -1.76 2.07
N GLU A 130 -1.57 -1.16 3.25
CA GLU A 130 -2.12 0.19 3.39
C GLU A 130 -1.25 1.22 2.67
N LEU A 131 0.08 1.15 2.85
CA LEU A 131 1.03 2.02 2.17
C LEU A 131 0.89 1.89 0.65
N ALA A 132 0.90 0.67 0.11
CA ALA A 132 0.76 0.42 -1.32
C ALA A 132 -0.55 1.02 -1.86
N TYR A 133 -1.64 0.90 -1.10
CA TYR A 133 -2.92 1.49 -1.47
C TYR A 133 -2.89 3.02 -1.48
N GLN A 134 -2.31 3.65 -0.46
CA GLN A 134 -2.27 5.11 -0.39
C GLN A 134 -1.29 5.74 -1.39
N TYR A 135 -0.25 5.00 -1.79
CA TYR A 135 0.79 5.45 -2.72
C TYR A 135 0.44 5.21 -4.20
N GLN A 136 -0.67 4.54 -4.49
CA GLN A 136 -1.08 4.34 -5.88
C GLN A 136 -1.42 5.67 -6.56
N ASN A 137 -1.17 5.74 -7.86
CA ASN A 137 -1.37 6.95 -8.66
C ASN A 137 -2.52 6.82 -9.68
N ILE A 138 -3.35 5.78 -9.56
CA ILE A 138 -4.51 5.58 -10.43
C ILE A 138 -5.71 5.26 -9.52
N TRP A 139 -6.79 6.01 -9.71
CA TRP A 139 -7.96 5.91 -8.85
C TRP A 139 -9.21 5.62 -9.65
N ALA A 140 -10.00 4.66 -9.20
CA ALA A 140 -11.36 4.45 -9.66
C ALA A 140 -12.34 5.02 -8.64
N GLU A 141 -13.25 5.88 -9.09
CA GLU A 141 -14.25 6.53 -8.24
C GLU A 141 -15.66 6.24 -8.77
N PRO A 142 -16.66 6.08 -7.90
CA PRO A 142 -18.03 5.81 -8.32
C PRO A 142 -18.63 7.05 -9.01
N VAL A 143 -19.35 6.84 -10.12
CA VAL A 143 -20.19 7.88 -10.79
C VAL A 143 -21.65 7.44 -10.75
N ASP A 144 -21.97 6.32 -11.39
CA ASP A 144 -23.25 5.65 -11.35
C ASP A 144 -23.00 4.15 -11.49
N LEU A 145 -22.73 3.51 -10.36
CA LEU A 145 -22.38 2.09 -10.34
C LEU A 145 -23.52 1.18 -10.82
N LYS A 146 -24.78 1.60 -10.68
CA LYS A 146 -25.89 0.82 -11.19
C LYS A 146 -25.94 0.81 -12.72
N ALA A 147 -25.49 1.89 -13.35
CA ALA A 147 -25.33 1.99 -14.79
C ALA A 147 -23.92 1.60 -15.28
N GLY A 148 -23.09 1.01 -14.42
CA GLY A 148 -21.72 0.60 -14.74
C GLY A 148 -20.73 1.75 -14.88
N LYS A 149 -21.05 2.97 -14.45
CA LYS A 149 -20.20 4.15 -14.67
C LYS A 149 -19.24 4.38 -13.51
N ILE A 150 -17.96 4.47 -13.84
CA ILE A 150 -16.88 4.86 -12.94
C ILE A 150 -16.05 6.00 -13.54
N SER A 151 -15.42 6.78 -12.70
CA SER A 151 -14.39 7.75 -13.10
C SER A 151 -13.01 7.17 -12.83
N VAL A 152 -12.14 7.18 -13.82
CA VAL A 152 -10.71 6.86 -13.66
C VAL A 152 -9.92 8.15 -13.61
N TYR A 153 -9.17 8.36 -12.54
CA TYR A 153 -8.28 9.49 -12.35
C TYR A 153 -6.82 9.06 -12.45
N ASN A 154 -6.05 9.69 -13.32
CA ASN A 154 -4.62 9.56 -13.41
C ASN A 154 -3.96 10.62 -12.53
N GLU A 155 -3.48 10.23 -11.34
CA GLU A 155 -2.80 11.11 -10.38
C GLU A 155 -1.30 11.30 -10.73
N ASN A 156 -0.76 10.58 -11.72
CA ASN A 156 0.60 10.83 -12.21
C ASN A 156 0.74 12.24 -12.78
N PHE A 157 1.91 12.85 -12.59
CA PHE A 157 2.21 14.19 -13.12
C PHE A 157 2.80 14.15 -14.53
N PHE A 158 3.49 13.06 -14.91
CA PHE A 158 4.35 13.04 -16.10
C PHE A 158 4.11 11.84 -17.01
N ARG A 159 3.20 10.93 -16.67
CA ARG A 159 2.92 9.76 -17.50
C ARG A 159 1.42 9.57 -17.68
N ASP A 160 1.03 9.15 -18.86
CA ASP A 160 -0.32 8.72 -19.17
C ASP A 160 -0.58 7.27 -18.74
N LEU A 161 -1.79 6.78 -18.97
CA LEU A 161 -2.18 5.42 -18.63
C LEU A 161 -2.10 4.44 -19.82
N SER A 162 -1.38 4.75 -20.91
CA SER A 162 -1.33 3.91 -22.12
C SER A 162 -0.74 2.52 -21.88
N ASN A 163 0.19 2.37 -20.91
CA ASN A 163 0.76 1.08 -20.52
C ASN A 163 -0.08 0.31 -19.48
N TYR A 164 -1.28 0.80 -19.17
CA TYR A 164 -2.16 0.12 -18.22
C TYR A 164 -3.44 -0.36 -18.90
N LYS A 165 -4.01 -1.43 -18.38
CA LYS A 165 -5.39 -1.84 -18.63
C LYS A 165 -6.16 -1.88 -17.33
N LEU A 166 -7.46 -1.69 -17.40
CA LEU A 166 -8.37 -1.89 -16.29
C LEU A 166 -8.99 -3.27 -16.40
N VAL A 167 -8.89 -4.06 -15.34
CA VAL A 167 -9.59 -5.34 -15.19
C VAL A 167 -10.64 -5.16 -14.11
N TRP A 168 -11.86 -5.60 -14.35
CA TRP A 168 -12.92 -5.49 -13.38
C TRP A 168 -13.57 -6.86 -13.09
N THR A 169 -14.01 -7.02 -11.85
CA THR A 169 -14.75 -8.21 -11.40
C THR A 169 -15.92 -7.78 -10.54
N LEU A 170 -17.12 -8.18 -10.94
CA LEU A 170 -18.32 -7.99 -10.16
C LEU A 170 -18.52 -9.18 -9.23
N LEU A 171 -18.64 -8.92 -7.96
CA LEU A 171 -18.89 -9.91 -6.93
C LEU A 171 -20.35 -9.84 -6.47
N GLN A 172 -20.98 -10.99 -6.25
CA GLN A 172 -22.25 -11.11 -5.53
C GLN A 172 -22.02 -12.02 -4.32
N ASP A 173 -22.32 -11.51 -3.14
CA ASP A 173 -22.10 -12.22 -1.87
C ASP A 173 -20.69 -12.83 -1.76
N GLY A 174 -19.68 -12.03 -2.15
CA GLY A 174 -18.26 -12.40 -2.15
C GLY A 174 -17.80 -13.30 -3.29
N LYS A 175 -18.68 -13.74 -4.21
CA LYS A 175 -18.35 -14.63 -5.32
C LYS A 175 -18.33 -13.86 -6.64
N ALA A 176 -17.29 -14.09 -7.45
CA ALA A 176 -17.20 -13.50 -8.80
C ALA A 176 -18.32 -14.03 -9.69
N VAL A 177 -19.12 -13.13 -10.27
CA VAL A 177 -20.24 -13.46 -11.16
C VAL A 177 -20.07 -12.91 -12.56
N GLN A 178 -19.35 -11.81 -12.74
CA GLN A 178 -19.04 -11.22 -14.04
C GLN A 178 -17.64 -10.61 -13.98
N ASN A 179 -16.96 -10.54 -15.09
CA ASN A 179 -15.66 -9.88 -15.23
C ASN A 179 -15.48 -9.33 -16.65
N GLY A 180 -14.47 -8.50 -16.82
CA GLY A 180 -14.06 -7.97 -18.10
C GLY A 180 -12.86 -7.04 -17.99
N GLU A 181 -12.47 -6.48 -19.13
CA GLU A 181 -11.35 -5.54 -19.15
C GLU A 181 -11.63 -4.35 -20.08
N VAL A 182 -10.92 -3.26 -19.82
CA VAL A 182 -10.77 -2.10 -20.70
C VAL A 182 -9.28 -2.02 -21.05
N ALA A 183 -8.95 -2.43 -22.27
CA ALA A 183 -7.55 -2.57 -22.70
C ALA A 183 -6.85 -1.23 -22.93
N ASP A 184 -7.59 -0.21 -23.33
CA ASP A 184 -7.03 1.10 -23.70
C ASP A 184 -7.48 2.19 -22.75
N LEU A 185 -6.55 2.62 -21.90
CA LEU A 185 -6.72 3.73 -20.98
C LEU A 185 -5.93 4.94 -21.47
N ASN A 186 -6.57 5.76 -22.29
CA ASN A 186 -5.96 7.00 -22.79
C ASN A 186 -6.29 8.16 -21.84
N VAL A 187 -5.68 8.15 -20.65
CA VAL A 187 -5.87 9.19 -19.64
C VAL A 187 -4.57 9.94 -19.43
N ALA A 188 -4.52 11.18 -19.87
CA ALA A 188 -3.34 12.03 -19.69
C ALA A 188 -3.04 12.30 -18.20
N PRO A 189 -1.81 12.74 -17.87
CA PRO A 189 -1.46 13.12 -16.50
C PRO A 189 -2.46 14.12 -15.90
N GLN A 190 -2.83 13.93 -14.65
CA GLN A 190 -3.76 14.78 -13.88
C GLN A 190 -5.16 14.91 -14.47
N GLN A 191 -5.55 13.99 -15.37
CA GLN A 191 -6.86 14.01 -16.03
C GLN A 191 -7.76 12.87 -15.55
N ARG A 192 -9.06 13.02 -15.83
CA ARG A 192 -10.10 12.05 -15.51
C ARG A 192 -10.83 11.64 -16.78
N VAL A 193 -11.29 10.40 -16.82
CA VAL A 193 -12.20 9.89 -17.85
C VAL A 193 -13.30 9.09 -17.17
N THR A 194 -14.52 9.21 -17.70
CA THR A 194 -15.62 8.33 -17.28
C THR A 194 -15.70 7.13 -18.22
N LEU A 195 -15.69 5.94 -17.63
CA LEU A 195 -15.84 4.67 -18.34
C LEU A 195 -17.21 4.06 -18.00
N THR A 196 -17.77 3.30 -18.93
CA THR A 196 -18.96 2.48 -18.71
C THR A 196 -18.56 1.03 -18.83
N LEU A 197 -18.61 0.29 -17.72
CA LEU A 197 -18.32 -1.14 -17.66
C LEU A 197 -19.58 -1.94 -17.97
N PRO A 198 -19.54 -2.93 -18.86
CA PRO A 198 -20.72 -3.63 -19.37
C PRO A 198 -21.19 -4.76 -18.46
N TYR A 199 -21.37 -4.50 -17.16
CA TYR A 199 -21.93 -5.48 -16.24
C TYR A 199 -23.42 -5.23 -15.97
N GLN A 200 -24.08 -6.26 -15.49
CA GLN A 200 -25.46 -6.20 -15.04
C GLN A 200 -25.52 -6.46 -13.54
N VAL A 201 -26.13 -5.54 -12.80
CA VAL A 201 -26.24 -5.65 -11.35
C VAL A 201 -27.21 -6.80 -11.01
N PRO A 202 -26.78 -7.83 -10.28
CA PRO A 202 -27.66 -8.90 -9.79
C PRO A 202 -28.84 -8.36 -8.99
N ALA A 203 -29.99 -9.02 -9.04
CA ALA A 203 -31.21 -8.55 -8.39
C ALA A 203 -31.16 -8.58 -6.86
N THR A 204 -30.35 -9.47 -6.27
CA THR A 204 -30.29 -9.74 -4.81
C THR A 204 -28.86 -9.78 -4.31
N GLY A 205 -28.66 -9.79 -3.00
CA GLY A 205 -27.38 -9.94 -2.33
C GLY A 205 -26.54 -8.66 -2.28
N GLU A 206 -25.43 -8.71 -1.59
CA GLU A 206 -24.39 -7.69 -1.64
C GLU A 206 -23.74 -7.71 -3.02
N VAL A 207 -23.44 -6.54 -3.56
CA VAL A 207 -22.77 -6.45 -4.87
C VAL A 207 -21.58 -5.50 -4.76
N MET A 208 -20.38 -6.02 -4.99
CA MET A 208 -19.13 -5.27 -5.00
C MET A 208 -18.49 -5.31 -6.38
N LEU A 209 -17.88 -4.22 -6.77
CA LEU A 209 -17.09 -4.11 -8.00
C LEU A 209 -15.62 -3.96 -7.62
N ASN A 210 -14.81 -4.95 -7.95
CA ASN A 210 -13.35 -4.84 -7.90
C ASN A 210 -12.84 -4.26 -9.22
N VAL A 211 -11.93 -3.31 -9.11
CA VAL A 211 -11.26 -2.68 -10.25
C VAL A 211 -9.76 -2.75 -10.00
N ASP A 212 -9.03 -3.36 -10.94
CA ASP A 212 -7.58 -3.50 -10.90
C ASP A 212 -6.97 -2.81 -12.12
N PHE A 213 -5.90 -2.06 -11.91
CA PHE A 213 -5.09 -1.49 -12.98
C PHE A 213 -3.81 -2.31 -13.12
N GLN A 214 -3.66 -2.95 -14.28
CA GLN A 214 -2.57 -3.88 -14.55
C GLN A 214 -1.66 -3.38 -15.67
N LEU A 215 -0.36 -3.64 -15.54
CA LEU A 215 0.62 -3.35 -16.58
C LEU A 215 0.36 -4.19 -17.83
N LYS A 216 0.32 -3.55 -19.01
CA LYS A 216 0.27 -4.23 -20.31
C LYS A 216 1.64 -4.79 -20.69
N ASP A 217 2.69 -4.05 -20.44
CA ASP A 217 4.07 -4.45 -20.65
C ASP A 217 4.90 -4.28 -19.39
N ALA A 218 5.92 -5.11 -19.23
CA ALA A 218 6.81 -5.06 -18.08
C ALA A 218 7.57 -3.72 -18.01
N GLU A 219 7.82 -3.26 -16.81
CA GLU A 219 8.64 -2.09 -16.49
C GLU A 219 9.80 -2.49 -15.57
N PRO A 220 10.82 -1.64 -15.36
CA PRO A 220 11.86 -1.94 -14.38
C PRO A 220 11.26 -2.28 -13.02
N LEU A 221 11.63 -3.44 -12.46
CA LEU A 221 11.15 -4.00 -11.20
C LEU A 221 9.66 -4.38 -11.14
N MET A 222 8.94 -4.32 -12.26
CA MET A 222 7.53 -4.69 -12.34
C MET A 222 7.26 -5.62 -13.53
N THR A 223 6.48 -6.66 -13.32
CA THR A 223 6.18 -7.65 -14.35
C THR A 223 4.93 -7.30 -15.14
N LYS A 224 4.84 -7.77 -16.37
CA LYS A 224 3.61 -7.72 -17.18
C LYS A 224 2.45 -8.37 -16.42
N GLY A 225 1.30 -7.72 -16.40
CA GLY A 225 0.11 -8.16 -15.70
C GLY A 225 0.09 -7.84 -14.20
N GLN A 226 1.15 -7.25 -13.65
CA GLN A 226 1.17 -6.85 -12.24
C GLN A 226 0.14 -5.76 -11.99
N THR A 227 -0.69 -5.94 -10.96
CA THR A 227 -1.62 -4.93 -10.46
C THR A 227 -0.83 -3.83 -9.73
N VAL A 228 -0.98 -2.59 -10.18
CA VAL A 228 -0.28 -1.41 -9.63
C VAL A 228 -1.22 -0.47 -8.86
N ALA A 229 -2.51 -0.58 -9.10
CA ALA A 229 -3.53 0.14 -8.36
C ALA A 229 -4.84 -0.66 -8.38
N TYR A 230 -5.64 -0.51 -7.34
CA TYR A 230 -6.89 -1.24 -7.23
C TYR A 230 -7.92 -0.49 -6.38
N ARG A 231 -9.19 -0.81 -6.58
CA ARG A 231 -10.29 -0.34 -5.75
C ARG A 231 -11.43 -1.33 -5.70
N GLN A 232 -12.05 -1.46 -4.53
CA GLN A 232 -13.35 -2.10 -4.40
C GLN A 232 -14.42 -1.02 -4.20
N LEU A 233 -15.51 -1.10 -4.97
CA LEU A 233 -16.63 -0.16 -4.93
C LEU A 233 -17.92 -0.91 -4.58
N ALA A 234 -18.66 -0.39 -3.60
CA ALA A 234 -19.96 -0.95 -3.22
C ALA A 234 -21.04 -0.52 -4.23
N VAL A 235 -21.48 -1.47 -5.05
CA VAL A 235 -22.61 -1.27 -5.98
C VAL A 235 -23.93 -1.38 -5.24
N ARG A 236 -24.02 -2.32 -4.31
CA ARG A 236 -25.12 -2.49 -3.36
C ARG A 236 -24.61 -3.14 -2.09
N GLU A 237 -24.73 -2.46 -0.98
CA GLU A 237 -24.41 -2.99 0.35
C GLU A 237 -25.52 -3.91 0.84
N GLN A 238 -25.15 -4.91 1.63
CA GLN A 238 -26.13 -5.70 2.34
C GLN A 238 -26.66 -4.87 3.52
N THR A 239 -27.96 -4.66 3.55
CA THR A 239 -28.61 -4.14 4.76
C THR A 239 -28.60 -5.24 5.82
N ALA A 240 -27.88 -5.00 6.92
CA ALA A 240 -27.94 -5.90 8.07
C ALA A 240 -29.41 -6.10 8.47
N PRO A 241 -29.85 -7.34 8.72
CA PRO A 241 -31.19 -7.54 9.30
C PRO A 241 -31.24 -6.75 10.61
N ALA A 242 -32.36 -6.06 10.83
CA ALA A 242 -32.58 -5.35 12.09
C ALA A 242 -32.28 -6.31 13.23
N ALA A 243 -31.31 -5.98 14.11
CA ALA A 243 -30.99 -6.83 15.23
C ALA A 243 -32.26 -7.01 16.04
N CYS A 244 -32.82 -8.22 16.04
CA CYS A 244 -33.83 -8.62 17.02
C CYS A 244 -33.13 -8.63 18.38
N CYS A 245 -33.16 -7.52 19.10
CA CYS A 245 -32.96 -7.53 20.54
C CYS A 245 -34.19 -8.25 21.13
N ALA A 246 -34.16 -9.59 21.13
CA ALA A 246 -34.99 -10.36 22.04
C ALA A 246 -34.37 -10.19 23.42
N MET A 247 -35.03 -9.41 24.28
CA MET A 247 -34.80 -9.40 25.72
C MET A 247 -35.31 -10.70 26.32
#